data_698a5e3aeb12616a9027dff13cfcc75c
#
_entry.id   698a5e3aeb12616a9027dff13cfcc75c
#
_cell.length_a   1.000
_cell.length_b   1.000
_cell.length_c   1.000
_cell.angle_alpha   90.00
_cell.angle_beta   90.00
_cell.angle_gamma   90.00
#
_symmetry.space_group_name_H-M   'P 1'
#
loop_
_entity.id
_entity.type
_entity.pdbx_description
1 polymer ?
#
loop_
_entity_poly.entity_id
_entity_poly.type
_entity_poly.pdbx_seq_one_letter_code
_entity_poly.pdbx_strand_id
1 'polypeptide(L)'
;MKDLMQMNHPTLLEVFFSGSLVGNLALSQRGEIWFDYSPLWVKSGFGLSPMSQFNLKLGPFKSNNQNLFNGLHGVFNDALPDGWGMLLMDRTLKKQFGWDPHEITPIDRLAYMSNRAMGGLEFRPAMPSSLDSSIPSLEELARDVMLVEEGTQEEVINSLAIYGGSPGGARPKVTIAMHKRDNHCISGFVDIPAEFDHWIIKFRTINLDPDCMGRIELAYSKMAQNAKIEMPPTKLIQVKLRNKMEDYFAVQRFDRVGNIKRHVISLAGMLEISHRSPSIDYLNLLKAVYFATKDHGEVKRAFRLMVFNVLAHNKDDHAKNFSFIHKNNSWKLAPAYDLTFSSGMNNQHTTAVSGEGLPTLRAIQEIAKELTISDWKEIVLEVYEAVSSWEKLASELMIPQKYISQYKKAMQSAPCFSEIAKQHPLSEI
;
A
#
# COMPACT_ATOMS: atom_id res chain seq x y z
N MET A 1 -10.35 6.49 34.59
CA MET A 1 -8.94 6.29 34.16
C MET A 1 -8.24 5.08 34.78
N LYS A 2 -8.59 4.61 35.97
CA LYS A 2 -7.96 3.41 36.59
C LYS A 2 -8.41 2.06 36.00
N ASP A 3 -9.60 1.98 35.39
CA ASP A 3 -10.13 0.70 34.87
C ASP A 3 -9.59 0.33 33.47
N LEU A 4 -8.92 1.22 32.77
CA LEU A 4 -8.31 0.95 31.45
C LEU A 4 -6.93 0.24 31.56
N MET A 5 -6.27 0.32 32.71
CA MET A 5 -4.92 -0.26 32.94
C MET A 5 -4.91 -1.78 33.20
N GLN A 6 -6.05 -2.46 33.22
CA GLN A 6 -6.13 -3.93 33.45
C GLN A 6 -6.78 -4.68 32.29
N MET A 7 -6.67 -4.17 31.08
CA MET A 7 -7.18 -4.91 29.93
C MET A 7 -6.26 -6.11 29.64
N ASN A 8 -6.82 -7.31 29.74
CA ASN A 8 -6.10 -8.54 29.37
C ASN A 8 -5.93 -8.59 27.84
N HIS A 9 -4.82 -9.14 27.40
CA HIS A 9 -4.58 -9.41 25.98
C HIS A 9 -5.67 -10.33 25.42
N PRO A 10 -6.39 -9.96 24.34
CA PRO A 10 -7.35 -10.85 23.71
C PRO A 10 -6.64 -12.07 23.11
N THR A 11 -7.18 -13.24 23.34
CA THR A 11 -6.69 -14.48 22.72
C THR A 11 -7.60 -14.98 21.59
N LEU A 12 -8.76 -14.33 21.39
CA LEU A 12 -9.74 -14.65 20.37
C LEU A 12 -10.30 -13.36 19.77
N LEU A 13 -10.35 -13.31 18.44
CA LEU A 13 -11.04 -12.26 17.69
C LEU A 13 -12.01 -12.88 16.69
N GLU A 14 -13.18 -12.28 16.61
CA GLU A 14 -14.10 -12.48 15.50
C GLU A 14 -13.67 -11.60 14.32
N VAL A 15 -13.63 -12.18 13.13
CA VAL A 15 -13.32 -11.48 11.88
C VAL A 15 -14.61 -11.25 11.11
N PHE A 16 -14.89 -10.01 10.77
CA PHE A 16 -16.07 -9.60 10.01
C PHE A 16 -15.71 -9.02 8.65
N PHE A 17 -16.65 -9.11 7.72
CA PHE A 17 -16.63 -8.39 6.44
C PHE A 17 -18.04 -7.92 6.11
N SER A 18 -18.22 -6.63 5.91
CA SER A 18 -19.54 -6.02 5.62
C SER A 18 -20.65 -6.49 6.58
N GLY A 19 -20.34 -6.53 7.88
CA GLY A 19 -21.27 -6.93 8.95
C GLY A 19 -21.49 -8.43 9.10
N SER A 20 -20.97 -9.27 8.20
CA SER A 20 -21.09 -10.73 8.29
C SER A 20 -19.88 -11.34 8.98
N LEU A 21 -20.10 -12.31 9.87
CA LEU A 21 -19.02 -13.06 10.53
C LEU A 21 -18.31 -13.95 9.52
N VAL A 22 -17.05 -13.67 9.25
CA VAL A 22 -16.17 -14.45 8.39
C VAL A 22 -15.64 -15.68 9.12
N GLY A 23 -15.20 -15.51 10.36
CA GLY A 23 -14.62 -16.57 11.15
C GLY A 23 -13.97 -16.06 12.43
N ASN A 24 -13.20 -16.93 13.07
CA ASN A 24 -12.52 -16.65 14.33
C ASN A 24 -11.01 -16.78 14.17
N LEU A 25 -10.28 -15.87 14.77
CA LEU A 25 -8.81 -15.86 14.86
C LEU A 25 -8.40 -16.05 16.31
N ALA A 26 -7.65 -17.10 16.61
CA ALA A 26 -7.29 -17.49 17.97
C ALA A 26 -5.78 -17.59 18.17
N LEU A 27 -5.31 -17.13 19.35
CA LEU A 27 -3.94 -17.30 19.81
C LEU A 27 -3.91 -18.40 20.88
N SER A 28 -3.17 -19.47 20.61
CA SER A 28 -2.99 -20.56 21.57
C SER A 28 -2.02 -20.17 22.69
N GLN A 29 -2.02 -20.93 23.81
CA GLN A 29 -1.05 -20.75 24.90
C GLN A 29 0.42 -20.97 24.45
N ARG A 30 0.64 -21.61 23.32
CA ARG A 30 1.97 -21.83 22.73
C ARG A 30 2.38 -20.70 21.76
N GLY A 31 1.58 -19.63 21.64
CA GLY A 31 1.83 -18.53 20.71
C GLY A 31 1.50 -18.84 19.25
N GLU A 32 0.78 -19.94 18.99
CA GLU A 32 0.36 -20.31 17.64
C GLU A 32 -0.94 -19.58 17.28
N ILE A 33 -1.04 -19.10 16.05
CA ILE A 33 -2.23 -18.41 15.54
C ILE A 33 -3.01 -19.35 14.62
N TRP A 34 -4.30 -19.44 14.89
CA TRP A 34 -5.24 -20.29 14.19
C TRP A 34 -6.41 -19.48 13.67
N PHE A 35 -6.92 -19.80 12.48
CA PHE A 35 -8.12 -19.21 11.92
C PHE A 35 -9.11 -20.31 11.53
N ASP A 36 -10.40 -20.05 11.76
CA ASP A 36 -11.49 -20.95 11.35
C ASP A 36 -12.63 -20.15 10.75
N TYR A 37 -13.09 -20.53 9.55
CA TYR A 37 -14.23 -19.90 8.91
C TYR A 37 -15.53 -20.22 9.63
N SER A 38 -16.45 -19.25 9.70
CA SER A 38 -17.81 -19.52 10.14
C SER A 38 -18.57 -20.39 9.12
N PRO A 39 -19.46 -21.31 9.57
CA PRO A 39 -20.24 -22.14 8.67
C PRO A 39 -21.12 -21.35 7.69
N LEU A 40 -21.63 -20.19 8.11
CA LEU A 40 -22.42 -19.31 7.28
C LEU A 40 -21.57 -18.67 6.17
N TRP A 41 -20.36 -18.24 6.51
CA TRP A 41 -19.45 -17.65 5.52
C TRP A 41 -19.00 -18.68 4.47
N VAL A 42 -18.76 -19.94 4.87
CA VAL A 42 -18.40 -21.00 3.93
C VAL A 42 -19.51 -21.22 2.88
N LYS A 43 -20.78 -21.01 3.26
CA LYS A 43 -21.91 -21.19 2.34
C LYS A 43 -22.15 -20.02 1.38
N SER A 44 -21.83 -18.80 1.79
CA SER A 44 -22.23 -17.60 1.06
C SER A 44 -21.13 -16.58 0.81
N GLY A 45 -19.94 -16.79 1.41
CA GLY A 45 -18.80 -15.89 1.31
C GLY A 45 -17.80 -16.26 0.21
N PHE A 46 -16.60 -15.80 0.36
CA PHE A 46 -15.47 -16.08 -0.54
C PHE A 46 -14.22 -16.41 0.27
N GLY A 47 -13.25 -17.10 -0.34
CA GLY A 47 -11.94 -17.35 0.27
C GLY A 47 -11.17 -16.03 0.46
N LEU A 48 -10.62 -15.78 1.65
CA LEU A 48 -9.89 -14.55 1.97
C LEU A 48 -8.58 -14.39 1.19
N SER A 49 -8.10 -15.44 0.57
CA SER A 49 -6.96 -15.41 -0.35
C SER A 49 -7.27 -16.30 -1.56
N PRO A 50 -6.77 -15.98 -2.76
CA PRO A 50 -6.85 -16.90 -3.90
C PRO A 50 -5.98 -18.14 -3.74
N MET A 51 -5.07 -18.17 -2.73
CA MET A 51 -4.22 -19.33 -2.47
C MET A 51 -4.96 -20.43 -1.72
N SER A 52 -4.55 -21.67 -1.94
CA SER A 52 -5.21 -22.88 -1.43
C SER A 52 -5.33 -22.96 0.09
N GLN A 53 -4.42 -22.35 0.84
CA GLN A 53 -4.45 -22.31 2.31
C GLN A 53 -5.70 -21.62 2.87
N PHE A 54 -6.33 -20.75 2.08
CA PHE A 54 -7.58 -20.06 2.44
C PHE A 54 -8.75 -20.48 1.55
N ASN A 55 -8.72 -21.70 1.05
CA ASN A 55 -9.91 -22.28 0.41
C ASN A 55 -11.10 -22.21 1.36
N LEU A 56 -12.25 -21.85 0.80
CA LEU A 56 -13.50 -21.69 1.54
C LEU A 56 -14.01 -23.04 2.05
N LYS A 57 -13.52 -23.48 3.19
CA LYS A 57 -13.89 -24.75 3.86
C LYS A 57 -13.84 -24.59 5.37
N LEU A 58 -14.57 -25.43 6.07
CA LEU A 58 -14.50 -25.53 7.54
C LEU A 58 -13.19 -26.22 7.98
N GLY A 59 -12.81 -25.93 9.20
CA GLY A 59 -11.66 -26.50 9.89
C GLY A 59 -10.58 -25.47 10.19
N PRO A 60 -9.86 -25.65 11.30
CA PRO A 60 -8.87 -24.67 11.71
C PRO A 60 -7.67 -24.67 10.79
N PHE A 61 -7.25 -23.46 10.40
CA PHE A 61 -6.05 -23.21 9.63
C PHE A 61 -4.97 -22.64 10.54
N LYS A 62 -3.92 -23.41 10.78
CA LYS A 62 -2.76 -22.94 11.51
C LYS A 62 -1.89 -22.06 10.62
N SER A 63 -1.44 -20.92 11.13
CA SER A 63 -0.38 -20.18 10.48
C SER A 63 0.97 -20.90 10.61
N ASN A 64 1.69 -21.01 9.52
CA ASN A 64 3.05 -21.56 9.49
C ASN A 64 4.14 -20.47 9.54
N ASN A 65 3.75 -19.22 9.78
CA ASN A 65 4.59 -18.04 9.61
C ASN A 65 5.22 -17.55 10.93
N GLN A 66 5.72 -18.44 11.80
CA GLN A 66 6.27 -18.05 13.11
C GLN A 66 7.39 -17.00 13.00
N ASN A 67 8.26 -17.10 12.00
CA ASN A 67 9.35 -16.15 11.73
C ASN A 67 8.97 -15.06 10.74
N LEU A 68 7.79 -15.15 10.14
CA LEU A 68 7.26 -14.17 9.19
C LEU A 68 5.94 -13.64 9.75
N PHE A 69 5.67 -12.37 9.57
CA PHE A 69 4.42 -11.74 10.00
C PHE A 69 4.09 -11.90 11.51
N ASN A 70 5.09 -12.13 12.34
CA ASN A 70 4.93 -12.41 13.77
C ASN A 70 3.92 -13.55 14.06
N GLY A 71 3.88 -14.55 13.21
CA GLY A 71 2.98 -15.70 13.32
C GLY A 71 1.58 -15.51 12.71
N LEU A 72 1.24 -14.36 12.15
CA LEU A 72 -0.04 -14.16 11.45
C LEU A 72 -0.05 -14.86 10.07
N HIS A 73 -1.23 -15.23 9.63
CA HIS A 73 -1.47 -15.50 8.22
C HIS A 73 -1.30 -14.21 7.41
N GLY A 74 -0.79 -14.32 6.20
CA GLY A 74 -0.50 -13.15 5.36
C GLY A 74 -1.68 -12.21 5.14
N VAL A 75 -2.89 -12.76 4.99
CA VAL A 75 -4.12 -11.98 4.81
C VAL A 75 -4.45 -11.10 6.01
N PHE A 76 -4.17 -11.55 7.23
CA PHE A 76 -4.40 -10.77 8.44
C PHE A 76 -3.24 -9.81 8.71
N ASN A 77 -2.02 -10.18 8.33
CA ASN A 77 -0.87 -9.27 8.38
C ASN A 77 -1.07 -8.04 7.50
N ASP A 78 -1.72 -8.19 6.33
CA ASP A 78 -2.04 -7.05 5.46
C ASP A 78 -3.06 -6.07 6.06
N ALA A 79 -3.80 -6.49 7.09
CA ALA A 79 -4.65 -5.60 7.86
C ALA A 79 -3.88 -4.73 8.88
N LEU A 80 -2.61 -5.04 9.14
CA LEU A 80 -1.75 -4.26 10.01
C LEU A 80 -0.99 -3.19 9.22
N PRO A 81 -0.70 -2.04 9.84
CA PRO A 81 0.17 -1.04 9.24
C PRO A 81 1.63 -1.52 9.22
N ASP A 82 2.43 -0.85 8.39
CA ASP A 82 3.90 -0.97 8.40
C ASP A 82 4.54 0.21 9.14
N GLY A 83 5.85 0.26 9.14
CA GLY A 83 6.75 1.34 9.55
C GLY A 83 6.12 2.47 10.38
N TRP A 84 5.63 3.50 9.72
CA TRP A 84 5.03 4.66 10.36
C TRP A 84 3.81 4.33 11.22
N GLY A 85 2.84 3.62 10.66
CA GLY A 85 1.61 3.27 11.37
C GLY A 85 1.86 2.33 12.54
N MET A 86 2.83 1.40 12.42
CA MET A 86 3.24 0.51 13.50
C MET A 86 3.88 1.30 14.66
N LEU A 87 4.74 2.29 14.35
CA LEU A 87 5.32 3.18 15.35
C LEU A 87 4.25 3.93 16.15
N LEU A 88 3.25 4.48 15.46
CA LEU A 88 2.13 5.18 16.11
C LEU A 88 1.31 4.24 16.99
N MET A 89 1.02 3.03 16.49
CA MET A 89 0.29 2.00 17.24
C MET A 89 1.03 1.61 18.52
N ASP A 90 2.32 1.30 18.44
CA ASP A 90 3.12 0.88 19.58
C ASP A 90 3.17 1.97 20.66
N ARG A 91 3.38 3.22 20.26
CA ARG A 91 3.37 4.36 21.20
C ARG A 91 2.00 4.55 21.85
N THR A 92 0.91 4.37 21.06
CA THR A 92 -0.45 4.51 21.58
C THR A 92 -0.79 3.42 22.58
N LEU A 93 -0.49 2.16 22.27
CA LEU A 93 -0.73 1.03 23.17
C LEU A 93 0.10 1.14 24.45
N LYS A 94 1.35 1.59 24.36
CA LYS A 94 2.19 1.89 25.53
C LYS A 94 1.56 2.99 26.40
N LYS A 95 1.08 4.08 25.79
CA LYS A 95 0.45 5.18 26.53
C LYS A 95 -0.88 4.79 27.18
N GLN A 96 -1.72 4.04 26.49
CA GLN A 96 -3.07 3.69 26.96
C GLN A 96 -3.07 2.53 27.96
N PHE A 97 -2.24 1.52 27.74
CA PHE A 97 -2.26 0.26 28.50
C PHE A 97 -0.95 -0.02 29.23
N GLY A 98 0.11 0.76 29.01
CA GLY A 98 1.43 0.54 29.60
C GLY A 98 2.21 -0.60 28.94
N TRP A 99 1.73 -1.18 27.83
CA TRP A 99 2.36 -2.34 27.21
C TRP A 99 3.64 -1.95 26.45
N ASP A 100 4.70 -2.69 26.68
CA ASP A 100 5.90 -2.53 25.85
C ASP A 100 5.72 -3.23 24.48
N PRO A 101 6.37 -2.72 23.41
CA PRO A 101 6.18 -3.25 22.05
C PRO A 101 6.41 -4.76 21.90
N HIS A 102 7.28 -5.37 22.72
CA HIS A 102 7.56 -6.80 22.71
C HIS A 102 6.48 -7.65 23.42
N GLU A 103 5.63 -7.04 24.24
CA GLU A 103 4.49 -7.69 24.89
C GLU A 103 3.25 -7.70 24.02
N ILE A 104 3.19 -6.79 23.03
CA ILE A 104 2.04 -6.61 22.15
C ILE A 104 1.98 -7.76 21.15
N THR A 105 0.96 -8.61 21.29
CA THR A 105 0.73 -9.72 20.35
C THR A 105 0.17 -9.23 19.01
N PRO A 106 0.29 -10.01 17.92
CA PRO A 106 -0.38 -9.69 16.67
C PRO A 106 -1.91 -9.61 16.80
N ILE A 107 -2.50 -10.36 17.73
CA ILE A 107 -3.94 -10.32 18.03
C ILE A 107 -4.34 -8.99 18.66
N ASP A 108 -3.52 -8.46 19.59
CA ASP A 108 -3.71 -7.12 20.17
C ASP A 108 -3.72 -6.04 19.07
N ARG A 109 -2.77 -6.13 18.14
CA ARG A 109 -2.66 -5.19 17.03
C ARG A 109 -3.88 -5.22 16.12
N LEU A 110 -4.41 -6.40 15.80
CA LEU A 110 -5.64 -6.54 15.02
C LEU A 110 -6.86 -6.01 15.79
N ALA A 111 -6.97 -6.29 17.10
CA ALA A 111 -8.02 -5.73 17.95
C ALA A 111 -7.97 -4.20 18.01
N TYR A 112 -6.74 -3.62 18.06
CA TYR A 112 -6.55 -2.18 17.98
C TYR A 112 -6.95 -1.62 16.61
N MET A 113 -6.63 -2.32 15.52
CA MET A 113 -7.05 -1.91 14.16
C MET A 113 -8.57 -1.92 14.00
N SER A 114 -9.25 -2.91 14.55
CA SER A 114 -10.71 -3.04 14.51
C SER A 114 -11.27 -2.86 13.09
N ASN A 115 -12.00 -1.78 12.80
CA ASN A 115 -12.60 -1.45 11.50
C ASN A 115 -11.75 -0.51 10.63
N ARG A 116 -10.53 -0.16 11.08
CA ARG A 116 -9.65 0.85 10.46
C ARG A 116 -8.65 0.27 9.47
N ALA A 117 -8.57 -1.05 9.33
CA ALA A 117 -7.64 -1.72 8.44
C ALA A 117 -7.83 -1.30 6.96
N MET A 118 -6.75 -1.46 6.19
CA MET A 118 -6.88 -1.48 4.73
C MET A 118 -7.65 -2.73 4.29
N GLY A 119 -8.36 -2.63 3.16
CA GLY A 119 -9.27 -3.67 2.73
C GLY A 119 -10.58 -3.66 3.53
N GLY A 120 -11.27 -4.80 3.61
CA GLY A 120 -12.63 -4.88 4.15
C GLY A 120 -12.77 -5.63 5.47
N LEU A 121 -11.69 -6.20 6.02
CA LEU A 121 -11.77 -6.99 7.25
C LEU A 121 -11.90 -6.08 8.49
N GLU A 122 -12.70 -6.55 9.44
CA GLU A 122 -12.90 -5.91 10.74
C GLU A 122 -12.67 -6.95 11.84
N PHE A 123 -12.14 -6.52 12.98
CA PHE A 123 -11.76 -7.39 14.10
C PHE A 123 -12.50 -7.00 15.37
N ARG A 124 -13.09 -7.96 16.06
CA ARG A 124 -13.82 -7.75 17.31
C ARG A 124 -13.41 -8.79 18.37
N PRO A 125 -13.38 -8.44 19.67
CA PRO A 125 -13.69 -7.12 20.20
C PRO A 125 -12.67 -6.07 19.77
N ALA A 126 -13.15 -4.84 19.56
CA ALA A 126 -12.29 -3.69 19.35
C ALA A 126 -11.66 -3.27 20.69
N MET A 127 -10.39 -2.88 20.69
CA MET A 127 -9.83 -2.20 21.85
C MET A 127 -10.49 -0.82 22.01
N PRO A 128 -10.74 -0.39 23.28
CA PRO A 128 -11.21 0.95 23.53
C PRO A 128 -10.24 1.97 22.93
N SER A 129 -10.73 2.83 22.06
CA SER A 129 -9.98 3.98 21.57
C SER A 129 -10.67 5.24 22.08
N SER A 130 -9.92 6.14 22.68
CA SER A 130 -10.40 7.48 23.02
C SER A 130 -10.53 8.31 21.73
N LEU A 131 -11.46 7.91 20.86
CA LEU A 131 -11.73 8.64 19.63
C LEU A 131 -12.52 9.87 19.98
N ASP A 132 -11.87 11.01 20.06
CA ASP A 132 -12.53 12.29 20.02
C ASP A 132 -13.07 12.47 18.59
N SER A 133 -14.36 12.81 18.47
CA SER A 133 -15.05 12.96 17.19
C SER A 133 -14.62 14.22 16.41
N SER A 134 -13.84 15.08 17.03
CA SER A 134 -13.30 16.27 16.38
C SER A 134 -12.08 15.89 15.52
N ILE A 135 -12.19 16.14 14.22
CA ILE A 135 -11.11 15.87 13.28
C ILE A 135 -10.20 17.09 13.24
N PRO A 136 -8.88 16.90 13.50
CA PRO A 136 -7.92 17.97 13.28
C PRO A 136 -7.95 18.40 11.82
N SER A 137 -7.73 19.68 11.57
CA SER A 137 -7.52 20.19 10.22
C SER A 137 -6.29 19.50 9.58
N LEU A 138 -6.19 19.51 8.25
CA LEU A 138 -5.00 19.00 7.57
C LEU A 138 -3.72 19.75 7.99
N GLU A 139 -3.83 21.02 8.35
CA GLU A 139 -2.73 21.80 8.87
C GLU A 139 -2.26 21.28 10.23
N GLU A 140 -3.20 20.95 11.12
CA GLU A 140 -2.87 20.33 12.42
C GLU A 140 -2.26 18.96 12.24
N LEU A 141 -2.84 18.09 11.40
CA LEU A 141 -2.27 16.77 11.11
C LEU A 141 -0.86 16.86 10.52
N ALA A 142 -0.62 17.79 9.59
CA ALA A 142 0.69 17.97 9.00
C ALA A 142 1.71 18.51 10.03
N ARG A 143 1.29 19.39 10.93
CA ARG A 143 2.12 19.88 12.05
C ARG A 143 2.46 18.74 13.01
N ASP A 144 1.48 17.92 13.34
CA ASP A 144 1.63 16.79 14.22
C ASP A 144 2.63 15.76 13.65
N VAL A 145 2.56 15.46 12.34
CA VAL A 145 3.55 14.62 11.65
C VAL A 145 4.96 15.18 11.83
N MET A 146 5.16 16.50 11.62
CA MET A 146 6.47 17.13 11.80
C MET A 146 7.00 16.94 13.23
N LEU A 147 6.15 17.16 14.25
CA LEU A 147 6.53 17.03 15.64
C LEU A 147 6.95 15.60 16.01
N VAL A 148 6.25 14.58 15.45
CA VAL A 148 6.63 13.17 15.67
C VAL A 148 7.97 12.85 15.03
N GLU A 149 8.26 13.38 13.83
CA GLU A 149 9.54 13.17 13.14
C GLU A 149 10.71 13.91 13.83
N GLU A 150 10.45 15.08 14.39
CA GLU A 150 11.43 15.85 15.19
C GLU A 150 11.68 15.22 16.58
N GLY A 151 10.95 14.17 16.93
CA GLY A 151 11.10 13.47 18.22
C GLY A 151 10.51 14.22 19.41
N THR A 152 9.77 15.31 19.15
CA THR A 152 9.17 16.17 20.16
C THR A 152 7.70 15.81 20.38
N GLN A 153 7.35 15.42 21.59
CA GLN A 153 6.02 15.33 22.21
C GLN A 153 5.21 14.02 22.03
N GLU A 154 4.94 13.42 23.20
CA GLU A 154 4.04 12.28 23.36
C GLU A 154 2.55 12.62 23.16
N GLU A 155 2.15 13.89 23.27
CA GLU A 155 0.73 14.29 23.22
C GLU A 155 0.12 14.27 21.81
N VAL A 156 0.93 14.54 20.81
CA VAL A 156 0.54 14.58 19.39
C VAL A 156 0.19 13.21 18.81
N ILE A 157 0.60 12.14 19.50
CA ILE A 157 0.47 10.77 18.98
C ILE A 157 -0.99 10.33 18.87
N ASN A 158 -1.90 10.86 19.68
CA ASN A 158 -3.29 10.38 19.72
C ASN A 158 -4.08 10.69 18.45
N SER A 159 -3.98 11.92 17.94
CA SER A 159 -4.66 12.30 16.69
C SER A 159 -4.08 11.55 15.50
N LEU A 160 -2.75 11.47 15.41
CA LEU A 160 -2.07 10.75 14.33
C LEU A 160 -2.28 9.23 14.38
N ALA A 161 -2.35 8.63 15.57
CA ALA A 161 -2.62 7.20 15.72
C ALA A 161 -3.99 6.79 15.17
N ILE A 162 -4.96 7.70 15.26
CA ILE A 162 -6.29 7.50 14.71
C ILE A 162 -6.27 7.54 13.18
N TYR A 163 -5.61 8.54 12.59
CA TYR A 163 -5.67 8.81 11.16
C TYR A 163 -4.49 8.22 10.37
N GLY A 164 -3.33 8.04 11.00
CA GLY A 164 -2.10 7.57 10.38
C GLY A 164 -1.85 6.06 10.49
N GLY A 165 -2.67 5.33 11.26
CA GLY A 165 -2.38 3.95 11.63
C GLY A 165 -2.74 2.87 10.62
N SER A 166 -3.45 3.16 9.51
CA SER A 166 -4.00 2.10 8.68
C SER A 166 -3.23 1.79 7.37
N PRO A 167 -2.67 2.73 6.61
CA PRO A 167 -1.97 2.39 5.38
C PRO A 167 -0.56 1.85 5.64
N GLY A 168 -0.16 0.84 4.85
CA GLY A 168 1.21 0.33 4.85
C GLY A 168 2.27 1.35 4.39
N GLY A 169 3.55 1.02 4.58
CA GLY A 169 4.71 1.80 4.16
C GLY A 169 5.35 2.65 5.27
N ALA A 170 6.60 3.10 5.02
CA ALA A 170 7.44 3.75 6.03
C ALA A 170 7.18 5.26 6.16
N ARG A 171 6.70 5.93 5.10
CA ARG A 171 6.49 7.38 5.10
C ARG A 171 5.22 7.79 5.87
N PRO A 172 5.23 8.97 6.53
CA PRO A 172 4.06 9.49 7.20
C PRO A 172 2.87 9.66 6.26
N LYS A 173 1.71 9.20 6.69
CA LYS A 173 0.46 9.31 5.93
C LYS A 173 -0.75 9.24 6.84
N VAL A 174 -1.86 9.79 6.37
CA VAL A 174 -3.15 9.75 7.06
C VAL A 174 -4.26 9.27 6.13
N THR A 175 -5.25 8.61 6.72
CA THR A 175 -6.48 8.17 6.05
C THR A 175 -7.63 9.06 6.48
N ILE A 176 -8.28 9.72 5.54
CA ILE A 176 -9.37 10.65 5.77
C ILE A 176 -10.49 10.44 4.76
N ALA A 177 -11.65 11.00 5.03
CA ALA A 177 -12.64 11.29 4.00
C ALA A 177 -12.62 12.77 3.66
N MET A 178 -12.63 13.10 2.37
CA MET A 178 -12.48 14.46 1.86
C MET A 178 -13.67 14.81 0.97
N HIS A 179 -14.23 15.98 1.22
CA HIS A 179 -15.32 16.52 0.42
C HIS A 179 -14.87 16.81 -1.03
N LYS A 180 -15.73 16.49 -1.98
CA LYS A 180 -15.41 16.50 -3.42
C LYS A 180 -15.11 17.88 -3.99
N ARG A 181 -15.61 18.96 -3.35
CA ARG A 181 -15.52 20.34 -3.89
C ARG A 181 -14.47 21.20 -3.21
N ASP A 182 -14.43 21.21 -1.87
CA ASP A 182 -13.67 22.19 -1.09
C ASP A 182 -12.54 21.61 -0.23
N ASN A 183 -12.29 20.30 -0.38
CA ASN A 183 -11.28 19.55 0.38
C ASN A 183 -11.50 19.55 1.92
N HIS A 184 -12.70 19.91 2.40
CA HIS A 184 -13.03 19.73 3.81
C HIS A 184 -12.91 18.26 4.19
N CYS A 185 -12.31 17.98 5.35
CA CYS A 185 -11.97 16.63 5.79
C CYS A 185 -12.82 16.19 6.97
N ILE A 186 -13.21 14.92 6.94
CA ILE A 186 -13.88 14.22 8.04
C ILE A 186 -13.22 12.86 8.25
N SER A 187 -13.57 12.15 9.34
CA SER A 187 -13.03 10.81 9.61
C SER A 187 -13.33 9.85 8.46
N GLY A 188 -12.31 9.15 7.98
CA GLY A 188 -12.46 8.08 6.99
C GLY A 188 -12.79 6.70 7.60
N PHE A 189 -13.09 6.63 8.91
CA PHE A 189 -13.35 5.38 9.63
C PHE A 189 -14.80 5.22 10.08
N VAL A 190 -15.65 6.16 9.73
CA VAL A 190 -17.10 6.14 9.93
C VAL A 190 -17.79 6.16 8.57
N ASP A 191 -19.10 5.93 8.56
CA ASP A 191 -19.89 6.11 7.36
C ASP A 191 -19.86 7.57 6.92
N ILE A 192 -19.51 7.78 5.65
CA ILE A 192 -19.33 9.10 5.08
C ILE A 192 -20.52 9.52 4.23
N PRO A 193 -20.89 10.83 4.21
CA PRO A 193 -21.89 11.36 3.28
C PRO A 193 -21.48 11.17 1.81
N ALA A 194 -22.43 11.16 0.90
CA ALA A 194 -22.22 10.92 -0.52
C ALA A 194 -21.30 11.96 -1.21
N GLU A 195 -21.19 13.14 -0.61
CA GLU A 195 -20.34 14.23 -1.07
C GLU A 195 -18.85 14.04 -0.76
N PHE A 196 -18.49 12.98 -0.01
CA PHE A 196 -17.12 12.68 0.38
C PHE A 196 -16.60 11.44 -0.34
N ASP A 197 -15.28 11.38 -0.48
CA ASP A 197 -14.53 10.21 -0.91
C ASP A 197 -13.40 9.89 0.10
N HIS A 198 -13.00 8.62 0.16
CA HIS A 198 -11.89 8.20 1.02
C HIS A 198 -10.54 8.43 0.35
N TRP A 199 -9.61 9.05 1.07
CA TRP A 199 -8.28 9.42 0.59
C TRP A 199 -7.19 8.99 1.56
N ILE A 200 -6.01 8.78 1.01
CA ILE A 200 -4.74 8.71 1.75
C ILE A 200 -3.95 9.95 1.36
N ILE A 201 -3.51 10.73 2.36
CA ILE A 201 -2.59 11.85 2.17
C ILE A 201 -1.22 11.42 2.65
N LYS A 202 -0.21 11.58 1.82
CA LYS A 202 1.19 11.30 2.14
C LYS A 202 1.92 12.59 2.47
N PHE A 203 2.60 12.60 3.59
CA PHE A 203 3.50 13.67 3.99
C PHE A 203 4.94 13.28 3.65
N ARG A 204 5.78 14.27 3.41
CA ARG A 204 7.21 14.03 3.22
C ARG A 204 7.90 13.75 4.55
N THR A 205 8.93 12.94 4.53
CA THR A 205 9.85 12.76 5.66
C THR A 205 10.87 13.90 5.64
N ILE A 206 10.91 14.70 6.70
CA ILE A 206 11.57 16.03 6.71
C ILE A 206 13.04 15.98 6.27
N ASN A 207 13.82 15.03 6.75
CA ASN A 207 15.26 14.97 6.50
C ASN A 207 15.65 14.00 5.36
N LEU A 208 14.70 13.29 4.78
CA LEU A 208 14.96 12.26 3.77
C LEU A 208 14.40 12.63 2.40
N ASP A 209 13.21 13.23 2.37
CA ASP A 209 12.49 13.52 1.14
C ASP A 209 12.75 14.95 0.65
N PRO A 210 12.73 15.18 -0.67
CA PRO A 210 12.70 16.51 -1.24
C PRO A 210 11.47 17.32 -0.79
N ASP A 211 11.58 18.64 -0.67
CA ASP A 211 10.44 19.52 -0.37
C ASP A 211 9.30 19.39 -1.41
N CYS A 212 9.62 19.00 -2.63
CA CYS A 212 8.68 18.79 -3.72
C CYS A 212 8.21 17.32 -3.86
N MET A 213 8.33 16.49 -2.82
CA MET A 213 8.03 15.05 -2.90
C MET A 213 6.60 14.80 -3.38
N GLY A 214 5.61 15.52 -2.88
CA GLY A 214 4.23 15.38 -3.32
C GLY A 214 4.04 15.67 -4.82
N ARG A 215 4.77 16.66 -5.36
CA ARG A 215 4.77 16.96 -6.82
C ARG A 215 5.44 15.84 -7.63
N ILE A 216 6.49 15.23 -7.10
CA ILE A 216 7.17 14.09 -7.73
C ILE A 216 6.21 12.89 -7.80
N GLU A 217 5.52 12.54 -6.71
CA GLU A 217 4.54 11.45 -6.72
C GLU A 217 3.37 11.73 -7.69
N LEU A 218 2.92 13.00 -7.79
CA LEU A 218 1.90 13.36 -8.78
C LEU A 218 2.43 13.24 -10.22
N ALA A 219 3.68 13.64 -10.51
CA ALA A 219 4.28 13.48 -11.82
C ALA A 219 4.34 11.99 -12.22
N TYR A 220 4.77 11.12 -11.28
CA TYR A 220 4.78 9.67 -11.50
C TYR A 220 3.39 9.10 -11.76
N SER A 221 2.38 9.55 -11.02
CA SER A 221 1.00 9.12 -11.27
C SER A 221 0.50 9.52 -12.65
N LYS A 222 0.85 10.72 -13.13
CA LYS A 222 0.52 11.18 -14.48
C LYS A 222 1.27 10.38 -15.57
N MET A 223 2.56 10.09 -15.37
CA MET A 223 3.31 9.22 -16.29
C MET A 223 2.68 7.83 -16.36
N ALA A 224 2.30 7.25 -15.20
CA ALA A 224 1.65 5.94 -15.15
C ALA A 224 0.30 5.93 -15.89
N GLN A 225 -0.51 6.98 -15.72
CA GLN A 225 -1.77 7.13 -16.46
C GLN A 225 -1.52 7.26 -17.97
N ASN A 226 -0.52 8.04 -18.39
CA ASN A 226 -0.10 8.15 -19.80
C ASN A 226 0.38 6.80 -20.37
N ALA A 227 1.03 5.98 -19.52
CA ALA A 227 1.40 4.60 -19.86
C ALA A 227 0.22 3.62 -19.81
N LYS A 228 -1.02 4.08 -19.70
CA LYS A 228 -2.25 3.26 -19.62
C LYS A 228 -2.27 2.32 -18.42
N ILE A 229 -1.60 2.68 -17.33
CA ILE A 229 -1.66 1.97 -16.05
C ILE A 229 -2.88 2.48 -15.28
N GLU A 230 -3.71 1.55 -14.83
CA GLU A 230 -4.85 1.89 -13.98
C GLU A 230 -4.35 2.36 -12.60
N MET A 231 -4.66 3.61 -12.27
CA MET A 231 -4.38 4.22 -10.98
C MET A 231 -5.65 4.83 -10.39
N PRO A 232 -5.77 4.88 -9.06
CA PRO A 232 -6.83 5.68 -8.43
C PRO A 232 -6.64 7.18 -8.78
N PRO A 233 -7.69 8.00 -8.65
CA PRO A 233 -7.56 9.45 -8.74
C PRO A 233 -6.50 10.00 -7.78
N THR A 234 -5.69 10.94 -8.27
CA THR A 234 -4.61 11.57 -7.50
C THR A 234 -4.67 13.10 -7.62
N LYS A 235 -4.25 13.81 -6.60
CA LYS A 235 -4.14 15.27 -6.60
C LYS A 235 -3.09 15.77 -5.62
N LEU A 236 -2.72 17.06 -5.70
CA LEU A 236 -1.99 17.76 -4.66
C LEU A 236 -2.97 18.44 -3.71
N ILE A 237 -2.62 18.42 -2.43
CA ILE A 237 -3.28 19.18 -1.38
C ILE A 237 -2.26 20.19 -0.86
N GLN A 238 -2.61 21.46 -0.94
CA GLN A 238 -1.78 22.55 -0.44
C GLN A 238 -2.16 22.86 1.01
N VAL A 239 -1.17 22.84 1.88
CA VAL A 239 -1.32 23.11 3.32
C VAL A 239 -0.33 24.21 3.72
N LYS A 240 -0.80 25.22 4.42
CA LYS A 240 0.06 26.27 4.94
C LYS A 240 0.66 25.81 6.27
N LEU A 241 1.95 25.54 6.29
CA LEU A 241 2.69 25.21 7.50
C LEU A 241 3.67 26.34 7.84
N ARG A 242 3.51 26.90 9.06
CA ARG A 242 4.30 28.09 9.48
C ARG A 242 4.16 29.19 8.40
N ASN A 243 5.22 29.55 7.70
CA ASN A 243 5.21 30.60 6.66
C ASN A 243 5.40 30.02 5.24
N LYS A 244 5.24 28.70 5.04
CA LYS A 244 5.46 28.02 3.77
C LYS A 244 4.23 27.22 3.34
N MET A 245 3.96 27.21 2.03
CA MET A 245 2.99 26.29 1.43
C MET A 245 3.70 24.97 1.13
N GLU A 246 3.16 23.89 1.66
CA GLU A 246 3.61 22.52 1.39
C GLU A 246 2.61 21.81 0.48
N ASP A 247 3.13 21.05 -0.49
CA ASP A 247 2.33 20.27 -1.42
C ASP A 247 2.38 18.79 -1.03
N TYR A 248 1.26 18.24 -0.58
CA TYR A 248 1.14 16.83 -0.23
C TYR A 248 0.41 16.05 -1.31
N PHE A 249 0.90 14.85 -1.60
CA PHE A 249 0.26 13.93 -2.51
C PHE A 249 -0.94 13.27 -1.86
N ALA A 250 -2.08 13.31 -2.54
CA ALA A 250 -3.30 12.62 -2.13
C ALA A 250 -3.72 11.60 -3.20
N VAL A 251 -4.08 10.41 -2.75
CA VAL A 251 -4.57 9.33 -3.60
C VAL A 251 -5.88 8.79 -3.04
N GLN A 252 -6.89 8.62 -3.90
CA GLN A 252 -8.17 8.06 -3.51
C GLN A 252 -8.02 6.58 -3.17
N ARG A 253 -8.69 6.11 -2.13
CA ARG A 253 -8.67 4.69 -1.74
C ARG A 253 -9.47 3.87 -2.74
N PHE A 254 -8.83 2.87 -3.36
CA PHE A 254 -9.48 1.94 -4.29
C PHE A 254 -10.27 0.83 -3.57
N ASP A 255 -9.96 0.60 -2.30
CA ASP A 255 -10.64 -0.38 -1.44
C ASP A 255 -11.94 0.16 -0.80
N ARG A 256 -12.37 1.36 -1.20
CA ARG A 256 -13.60 2.02 -0.76
C ARG A 256 -14.41 2.53 -1.94
N VAL A 257 -15.73 2.31 -1.91
CA VAL A 257 -16.68 2.92 -2.84
C VAL A 257 -17.84 3.45 -2.01
N GLY A 258 -17.81 4.75 -1.69
CA GLY A 258 -18.65 5.28 -0.60
C GLY A 258 -18.38 4.48 0.67
N ASN A 259 -19.42 3.97 1.31
CA ASN A 259 -19.30 3.17 2.54
C ASN A 259 -19.06 1.67 2.30
N ILE A 260 -19.00 1.24 1.03
CA ILE A 260 -18.73 -0.17 0.70
C ILE A 260 -17.22 -0.42 0.78
N LYS A 261 -16.86 -1.37 1.64
CA LYS A 261 -15.49 -1.89 1.76
C LYS A 261 -15.25 -3.03 0.78
N ARG A 262 -14.06 -3.10 0.19
CA ARG A 262 -13.62 -4.19 -0.67
C ARG A 262 -12.48 -4.94 0.01
N HIS A 263 -12.50 -6.26 -0.10
CA HIS A 263 -11.39 -7.05 0.40
C HIS A 263 -10.18 -6.93 -0.51
N VAL A 264 -9.02 -6.71 0.09
CA VAL A 264 -7.73 -6.56 -0.58
C VAL A 264 -6.70 -7.44 0.10
N ILE A 265 -5.82 -8.04 -0.68
CA ILE A 265 -4.64 -8.76 -0.20
C ILE A 265 -3.44 -8.37 -1.06
N SER A 266 -2.28 -8.11 -0.44
CA SER A 266 -1.04 -7.89 -1.18
C SER A 266 -0.48 -9.21 -1.72
N LEU A 267 0.41 -9.12 -2.72
CA LEU A 267 1.15 -10.29 -3.19
C LEU A 267 2.00 -10.90 -2.07
N ALA A 268 2.58 -10.06 -1.20
CA ALA A 268 3.32 -10.51 -0.02
C ALA A 268 2.44 -11.32 0.93
N GLY A 269 1.23 -10.82 1.24
CA GLY A 269 0.26 -11.52 2.08
C GLY A 269 -0.30 -12.77 1.41
N MET A 270 -0.55 -12.73 0.10
CA MET A 270 -1.08 -13.86 -0.67
C MET A 270 -0.10 -15.03 -0.75
N LEU A 271 1.18 -14.76 -1.01
CA LEU A 271 2.23 -15.77 -1.14
C LEU A 271 2.93 -16.09 0.19
N GLU A 272 2.63 -15.33 1.24
CA GLU A 272 3.29 -15.40 2.55
C GLU A 272 4.81 -15.29 2.44
N ILE A 273 5.28 -14.22 1.76
CA ILE A 273 6.70 -13.91 1.56
C ILE A 273 7.07 -12.56 2.18
N SER A 274 8.34 -12.42 2.55
CA SER A 274 8.86 -11.15 3.06
C SER A 274 8.91 -10.09 1.94
N HIS A 275 8.46 -8.88 2.26
CA HIS A 275 8.64 -7.71 1.38
C HIS A 275 9.93 -6.93 1.70
N ARG A 276 10.62 -7.27 2.82
CA ARG A 276 11.83 -6.57 3.28
C ARG A 276 13.12 -7.05 2.62
N SER A 277 13.04 -8.13 1.89
CA SER A 277 14.18 -8.70 1.14
C SER A 277 13.69 -9.12 -0.26
N PRO A 278 14.56 -9.08 -1.28
CA PRO A 278 14.24 -9.62 -2.60
C PRO A 278 13.83 -11.10 -2.47
N SER A 279 12.58 -11.40 -2.72
CA SER A 279 12.01 -12.74 -2.47
C SER A 279 11.27 -13.31 -3.68
N ILE A 280 11.10 -12.50 -4.73
CA ILE A 280 10.34 -12.90 -5.91
C ILE A 280 10.94 -12.26 -7.17
N ASP A 281 10.84 -12.98 -8.30
CA ASP A 281 11.10 -12.47 -9.64
C ASP A 281 9.79 -12.07 -10.31
N TYR A 282 9.80 -11.11 -11.24
CA TYR A 282 8.60 -10.68 -11.97
C TYR A 282 7.94 -11.81 -12.75
N LEU A 283 8.67 -12.79 -13.25
CA LEU A 283 8.06 -13.95 -13.88
C LEU A 283 7.13 -14.70 -12.92
N ASN A 284 7.58 -14.93 -11.68
CA ASN A 284 6.78 -15.60 -10.66
C ASN A 284 5.63 -14.70 -10.17
N LEU A 285 5.84 -13.37 -10.07
CA LEU A 285 4.80 -12.41 -9.78
C LEU A 285 3.67 -12.48 -10.82
N LEU A 286 4.01 -12.43 -12.11
CA LEU A 286 3.04 -12.49 -13.20
C LEU A 286 2.32 -13.84 -13.28
N LYS A 287 3.01 -14.93 -13.00
CA LYS A 287 2.37 -16.27 -12.82
C LYS A 287 1.40 -16.27 -11.63
N ALA A 288 1.74 -15.62 -10.52
CA ALA A 288 0.83 -15.48 -9.38
C ALA A 288 -0.39 -14.60 -9.71
N VAL A 289 -0.23 -13.54 -10.52
CA VAL A 289 -1.36 -12.75 -11.04
C VAL A 289 -2.31 -13.64 -11.85
N TYR A 290 -1.80 -14.44 -12.77
CA TYR A 290 -2.64 -15.38 -13.53
C TYR A 290 -3.31 -16.40 -12.63
N PHE A 291 -2.58 -16.96 -11.67
CA PHE A 291 -3.14 -17.92 -10.71
C PHE A 291 -4.32 -17.33 -9.93
N ALA A 292 -4.16 -16.10 -9.43
CA ALA A 292 -5.17 -15.43 -8.64
C ALA A 292 -6.40 -15.01 -9.45
N THR A 293 -6.20 -14.50 -10.66
CA THR A 293 -7.25 -13.82 -11.44
C THR A 293 -7.87 -14.72 -12.51
N LYS A 294 -7.15 -15.73 -12.98
CA LYS A 294 -7.50 -16.57 -14.15
C LYS A 294 -7.75 -15.74 -15.41
N ASP A 295 -7.09 -14.57 -15.51
CA ASP A 295 -7.32 -13.59 -16.56
C ASP A 295 -5.99 -13.13 -17.14
N HIS A 296 -5.75 -13.40 -18.42
CA HIS A 296 -4.54 -12.99 -19.12
C HIS A 296 -4.45 -11.47 -19.33
N GLY A 297 -5.60 -10.79 -19.34
CA GLY A 297 -5.65 -9.33 -19.37
C GLY A 297 -5.03 -8.71 -18.12
N GLU A 298 -5.25 -9.33 -16.95
CA GLU A 298 -4.63 -8.90 -15.69
C GLU A 298 -3.10 -9.14 -15.70
N VAL A 299 -2.64 -10.23 -16.35
CA VAL A 299 -1.20 -10.49 -16.55
C VAL A 299 -0.57 -9.39 -17.41
N LYS A 300 -1.23 -8.98 -18.50
CA LYS A 300 -0.75 -7.86 -19.34
C LYS A 300 -0.72 -6.53 -18.57
N ARG A 301 -1.71 -6.27 -17.70
CA ARG A 301 -1.70 -5.08 -16.83
C ARG A 301 -0.49 -5.12 -15.88
N ALA A 302 -0.22 -6.24 -15.25
CA ALA A 302 0.94 -6.40 -14.37
C ALA A 302 2.28 -6.33 -15.14
N PHE A 303 2.34 -6.87 -16.36
CA PHE A 303 3.50 -6.74 -17.24
C PHE A 303 3.78 -5.26 -17.61
N ARG A 304 2.74 -4.51 -17.94
CA ARG A 304 2.85 -3.06 -18.20
C ARG A 304 3.39 -2.31 -16.98
N LEU A 305 2.92 -2.65 -15.79
CA LEU A 305 3.41 -2.07 -14.53
C LEU A 305 4.89 -2.44 -14.27
N MET A 306 5.29 -3.69 -14.55
CA MET A 306 6.69 -4.10 -14.50
C MET A 306 7.56 -3.23 -15.42
N VAL A 307 7.17 -3.08 -16.69
CA VAL A 307 7.91 -2.24 -17.65
C VAL A 307 8.01 -0.80 -17.17
N PHE A 308 6.92 -0.26 -16.60
CA PHE A 308 6.93 1.09 -16.02
C PHE A 308 7.91 1.21 -14.87
N ASN A 309 7.89 0.28 -13.90
CA ASN A 309 8.82 0.31 -12.77
C ASN A 309 10.28 0.30 -13.25
N VAL A 310 10.59 -0.51 -14.25
CA VAL A 310 11.92 -0.60 -14.85
C VAL A 310 12.33 0.72 -15.51
N LEU A 311 11.50 1.27 -16.39
CA LEU A 311 11.84 2.47 -17.17
C LEU A 311 11.78 3.76 -16.35
N ALA A 312 10.83 3.86 -15.41
CA ALA A 312 10.66 5.01 -14.54
C ALA A 312 11.58 5.00 -13.31
N HIS A 313 12.50 4.04 -13.22
CA HIS A 313 13.44 3.89 -12.09
C HIS A 313 12.74 3.79 -10.73
N ASN A 314 11.58 3.09 -10.67
CA ASN A 314 10.90 2.76 -9.44
C ASN A 314 11.38 1.39 -8.94
N LYS A 315 12.48 1.39 -8.18
CA LYS A 315 13.14 0.15 -7.71
C LYS A 315 12.65 -0.34 -6.35
N ASP A 316 11.70 0.36 -5.75
CA ASP A 316 10.99 -0.09 -4.53
C ASP A 316 9.76 -0.94 -4.90
N ASP A 317 9.94 -1.81 -5.89
CA ASP A 317 8.92 -2.67 -6.49
C ASP A 317 8.78 -4.01 -5.75
N HIS A 318 8.72 -3.95 -4.42
CA HIS A 318 8.57 -5.13 -3.58
C HIS A 318 7.15 -5.72 -3.60
N ALA A 319 7.02 -6.97 -3.15
CA ALA A 319 5.78 -7.75 -3.23
C ALA A 319 4.55 -7.10 -2.52
N LYS A 320 4.75 -6.15 -1.59
CA LYS A 320 3.66 -5.44 -0.92
C LYS A 320 3.08 -4.30 -1.77
N ASN A 321 3.78 -3.87 -2.83
CA ASN A 321 3.33 -2.84 -3.78
C ASN A 321 2.48 -3.39 -4.92
N PHE A 322 2.17 -4.69 -4.88
CA PHE A 322 1.21 -5.35 -5.77
C PHE A 322 0.10 -5.96 -4.94
N SER A 323 -1.15 -5.63 -5.24
CA SER A 323 -2.31 -6.14 -4.49
C SER A 323 -3.38 -6.70 -5.40
N PHE A 324 -4.21 -7.54 -4.82
CA PHE A 324 -5.40 -8.10 -5.45
C PHE A 324 -6.63 -7.62 -4.71
N ILE A 325 -7.68 -7.31 -5.45
CA ILE A 325 -8.96 -6.87 -4.92
C ILE A 325 -10.04 -7.87 -5.28
N HIS A 326 -10.85 -8.27 -4.30
CA HIS A 326 -12.02 -9.12 -4.54
C HIS A 326 -13.21 -8.26 -4.94
N LYS A 327 -13.71 -8.46 -6.15
CA LYS A 327 -14.81 -7.70 -6.75
C LYS A 327 -15.65 -8.62 -7.64
N ASN A 328 -16.98 -8.57 -7.49
CA ASN A 328 -17.92 -9.35 -8.31
C ASN A 328 -17.57 -10.86 -8.33
N ASN A 329 -17.34 -11.43 -7.14
CA ASN A 329 -16.97 -12.84 -6.93
C ASN A 329 -15.71 -13.28 -7.68
N SER A 330 -14.82 -12.38 -8.02
CA SER A 330 -13.55 -12.68 -8.67
C SER A 330 -12.41 -11.83 -8.11
N TRP A 331 -11.21 -12.38 -8.17
CA TRP A 331 -9.99 -11.64 -7.87
C TRP A 331 -9.52 -10.88 -9.11
N LYS A 332 -9.12 -9.63 -8.91
CA LYS A 332 -8.53 -8.78 -9.93
C LYS A 332 -7.26 -8.14 -9.40
N LEU A 333 -6.32 -7.77 -10.27
CA LEU A 333 -5.20 -6.92 -9.88
C LEU A 333 -5.75 -5.56 -9.44
N ALA A 334 -5.33 -5.10 -8.27
CA ALA A 334 -5.69 -3.77 -7.80
C ALA A 334 -5.10 -2.67 -8.72
N PRO A 335 -5.67 -1.46 -8.73
CA PRO A 335 -5.00 -0.32 -9.34
C PRO A 335 -3.61 -0.12 -8.75
N ALA A 336 -2.65 0.38 -9.55
CA ALA A 336 -1.29 0.62 -9.10
C ALA A 336 -1.24 1.74 -8.04
N TYR A 337 -0.31 1.65 -7.12
CA TYR A 337 -0.09 2.61 -6.06
C TYR A 337 1.41 2.65 -5.70
N ASP A 338 1.79 3.66 -4.94
CA ASP A 338 3.17 3.85 -4.44
C ASP A 338 4.24 3.91 -5.55
N LEU A 339 3.88 4.54 -6.67
CA LEU A 339 4.78 4.75 -7.79
C LEU A 339 5.56 6.06 -7.58
N THR A 340 6.89 5.94 -7.47
CA THR A 340 7.78 7.09 -7.32
C THR A 340 9.20 6.71 -7.72
N PHE A 341 10.08 7.70 -7.84
CA PHE A 341 11.51 7.45 -7.99
C PHE A 341 12.06 6.72 -6.76
N SER A 342 12.78 5.64 -6.98
CA SER A 342 13.53 4.94 -5.93
C SER A 342 14.83 4.38 -6.49
N SER A 343 15.93 4.61 -5.78
CA SER A 343 17.24 4.02 -6.15
C SER A 343 17.34 2.53 -5.86
N GLY A 344 16.43 2.00 -5.03
CA GLY A 344 16.51 0.62 -4.57
C GLY A 344 17.74 0.32 -3.72
N MET A 345 17.80 -0.88 -3.20
CA MET A 345 18.97 -1.37 -2.48
C MET A 345 20.08 -1.72 -3.50
N ASN A 346 21.30 -1.26 -3.29
CA ASN A 346 22.42 -1.46 -4.21
C ASN A 346 22.13 -1.05 -5.66
N ASN A 347 21.27 -0.06 -5.85
CA ASN A 347 20.82 0.41 -7.16
C ASN A 347 20.13 -0.68 -8.01
N GLN A 348 19.50 -1.67 -7.38
CA GLN A 348 18.79 -2.78 -8.05
C GLN A 348 17.29 -2.73 -7.74
N HIS A 349 16.49 -3.32 -8.62
CA HIS A 349 15.09 -3.59 -8.38
C HIS A 349 14.92 -4.60 -7.23
N THR A 350 13.91 -4.38 -6.38
CA THR A 350 13.57 -5.33 -5.31
C THR A 350 13.00 -6.61 -5.92
N THR A 351 12.26 -6.50 -7.03
CA THR A 351 11.78 -7.63 -7.82
C THR A 351 12.59 -7.72 -9.10
N ALA A 352 13.41 -8.77 -9.24
CA ALA A 352 14.23 -8.98 -10.43
C ALA A 352 13.37 -9.28 -11.67
N VAL A 353 13.88 -8.97 -12.85
CA VAL A 353 13.25 -9.30 -14.13
C VAL A 353 14.08 -10.37 -14.82
N SER A 354 13.57 -11.60 -14.91
CA SER A 354 14.33 -12.76 -15.44
C SER A 354 15.71 -12.92 -14.78
N GLY A 355 15.75 -12.76 -13.45
CA GLY A 355 16.97 -12.82 -12.65
C GLY A 355 17.84 -11.56 -12.65
N GLU A 356 17.51 -10.53 -13.42
CA GLU A 356 18.29 -9.29 -13.51
C GLU A 356 17.74 -8.23 -12.55
N GLY A 357 18.58 -7.75 -11.62
CA GLY A 357 18.26 -6.61 -10.74
C GLY A 357 18.42 -5.24 -11.43
N LEU A 358 19.12 -5.20 -12.58
CA LEU A 358 19.23 -4.08 -13.52
C LEU A 358 18.77 -4.57 -14.90
N PRO A 359 17.45 -4.60 -15.15
CA PRO A 359 16.89 -5.29 -16.30
C PRO A 359 17.33 -4.72 -17.64
N THR A 360 17.61 -5.65 -18.57
CA THR A 360 17.80 -5.38 -20.01
C THR A 360 16.46 -5.53 -20.76
N LEU A 361 16.40 -5.03 -21.99
CA LEU A 361 15.24 -5.28 -22.86
C LEU A 361 15.07 -6.77 -23.16
N ARG A 362 16.17 -7.52 -23.19
CA ARG A 362 16.16 -8.98 -23.35
C ARG A 362 15.45 -9.67 -22.19
N ALA A 363 15.69 -9.27 -20.94
CA ALA A 363 15.03 -9.84 -19.77
C ALA A 363 13.50 -9.62 -19.82
N ILE A 364 13.05 -8.44 -20.27
CA ILE A 364 11.63 -8.16 -20.50
C ILE A 364 11.05 -9.06 -21.60
N GLN A 365 11.78 -9.23 -22.71
CA GLN A 365 11.38 -10.10 -23.81
C GLN A 365 11.25 -11.57 -23.38
N GLU A 366 12.15 -12.07 -22.54
CA GLU A 366 12.12 -13.44 -22.02
C GLU A 366 10.84 -13.68 -21.21
N ILE A 367 10.46 -12.75 -20.32
CA ILE A 367 9.19 -12.83 -19.59
C ILE A 367 8.00 -12.79 -20.53
N ALA A 368 8.00 -11.88 -21.50
CA ALA A 368 6.90 -11.77 -22.47
C ALA A 368 6.71 -13.06 -23.28
N LYS A 369 7.81 -13.69 -23.68
CA LYS A 369 7.81 -14.98 -24.41
C LYS A 369 7.25 -16.11 -23.54
N GLU A 370 7.75 -16.23 -22.30
CA GLU A 370 7.32 -17.27 -21.35
C GLU A 370 5.80 -17.17 -21.06
N LEU A 371 5.28 -15.95 -20.97
CA LEU A 371 3.87 -15.69 -20.67
C LEU A 371 2.99 -15.46 -21.92
N THR A 372 3.55 -15.64 -23.10
CA THR A 372 2.84 -15.52 -24.38
C THR A 372 2.18 -14.13 -24.56
N ILE A 373 2.88 -13.06 -24.19
CA ILE A 373 2.44 -11.67 -24.37
C ILE A 373 2.90 -11.18 -25.75
N SER A 374 2.06 -11.34 -26.76
CA SER A 374 2.42 -11.09 -28.16
C SER A 374 2.64 -9.61 -28.50
N ASP A 375 1.93 -8.71 -27.83
CA ASP A 375 1.96 -7.25 -27.98
C ASP A 375 2.97 -6.56 -27.03
N TRP A 376 3.94 -7.29 -26.49
CA TRP A 376 4.90 -6.77 -25.52
C TRP A 376 5.73 -5.59 -26.04
N LYS A 377 6.09 -5.57 -27.33
CA LYS A 377 6.85 -4.45 -27.94
C LYS A 377 6.05 -3.16 -27.93
N GLU A 378 4.76 -3.24 -28.28
CA GLU A 378 3.84 -2.10 -28.22
C GLU A 378 3.71 -1.59 -26.79
N ILE A 379 3.51 -2.49 -25.83
CA ILE A 379 3.46 -2.13 -24.41
C ILE A 379 4.75 -1.42 -23.96
N VAL A 380 5.92 -1.93 -24.34
CA VAL A 380 7.22 -1.33 -23.98
C VAL A 380 7.35 0.07 -24.58
N LEU A 381 6.98 0.27 -25.85
CA LEU A 381 7.05 1.58 -26.51
C LEU A 381 6.10 2.60 -25.89
N GLU A 382 4.85 2.23 -25.65
CA GLU A 382 3.87 3.09 -24.98
C GLU A 382 4.36 3.57 -23.59
N VAL A 383 4.95 2.64 -22.81
CA VAL A 383 5.51 2.98 -21.49
C VAL A 383 6.76 3.85 -21.63
N TYR A 384 7.63 3.57 -22.61
CA TYR A 384 8.82 4.38 -22.88
C TYR A 384 8.47 5.83 -23.24
N GLU A 385 7.49 6.03 -24.13
CA GLU A 385 6.99 7.36 -24.49
C GLU A 385 6.42 8.10 -23.27
N ALA A 386 5.62 7.40 -22.47
CA ALA A 386 5.04 7.98 -21.25
C ALA A 386 6.11 8.39 -20.24
N VAL A 387 7.12 7.56 -19.99
CA VAL A 387 8.22 7.86 -19.05
C VAL A 387 9.12 8.97 -19.61
N SER A 388 9.30 9.03 -20.92
CA SER A 388 10.08 10.09 -21.59
C SER A 388 9.44 11.48 -21.43
N SER A 389 8.16 11.56 -21.09
CA SER A 389 7.49 12.83 -20.76
C SER A 389 7.86 13.41 -19.40
N TRP A 390 8.74 12.76 -18.62
CA TRP A 390 9.14 13.17 -17.26
C TRP A 390 9.52 14.65 -17.18
N GLU A 391 10.43 15.11 -18.04
CA GLU A 391 10.95 16.49 -17.99
C GLU A 391 9.84 17.53 -18.18
N LYS A 392 8.93 17.29 -19.11
CA LYS A 392 7.77 18.14 -19.38
C LYS A 392 6.84 18.17 -18.16
N LEU A 393 6.39 17.02 -17.70
CA LEU A 393 5.47 16.90 -16.54
C LEU A 393 6.08 17.48 -15.27
N ALA A 394 7.36 17.24 -15.03
CA ALA A 394 8.05 17.76 -13.86
C ALA A 394 8.19 19.28 -13.88
N SER A 395 8.45 19.86 -15.07
CA SER A 395 8.50 21.32 -15.27
C SER A 395 7.13 21.96 -15.07
N GLU A 396 6.07 21.37 -15.63
CA GLU A 396 4.67 21.83 -15.42
C GLU A 396 4.27 21.82 -13.94
N LEU A 397 4.78 20.86 -13.18
CA LEU A 397 4.55 20.77 -11.73
C LEU A 397 5.56 21.58 -10.89
N MET A 398 6.38 22.42 -11.53
CA MET A 398 7.38 23.27 -10.86
C MET A 398 8.32 22.48 -9.94
N ILE A 399 8.71 21.27 -10.34
CA ILE A 399 9.74 20.51 -9.66
C ILE A 399 11.09 21.18 -9.94
N PRO A 400 11.96 21.39 -8.91
CA PRO A 400 13.26 22.02 -9.11
C PRO A 400 14.14 21.28 -10.13
N GLN A 401 14.84 22.05 -10.99
CA GLN A 401 15.63 21.52 -12.11
C GLN A 401 16.66 20.46 -11.67
N LYS A 402 17.20 20.58 -10.45
CA LYS A 402 18.14 19.57 -9.91
C LYS A 402 17.53 18.17 -9.88
N TYR A 403 16.26 18.02 -9.46
CA TYR A 403 15.58 16.74 -9.41
C TYR A 403 15.11 16.29 -10.81
N ILE A 404 14.69 17.24 -11.67
CA ILE A 404 14.34 16.92 -13.05
C ILE A 404 15.53 16.28 -13.75
N SER A 405 16.71 16.92 -13.69
CA SER A 405 17.93 16.42 -14.32
C SER A 405 18.45 15.14 -13.69
N GLN A 406 18.41 15.05 -12.36
CA GLN A 406 18.87 13.86 -11.63
C GLN A 406 18.05 12.62 -12.01
N TYR A 407 16.71 12.72 -12.01
CA TYR A 407 15.84 11.57 -12.28
C TYR A 407 15.85 11.20 -13.76
N LYS A 408 15.86 12.19 -14.67
CA LYS A 408 16.07 11.95 -16.11
C LYS A 408 17.34 11.16 -16.36
N LYS A 409 18.48 11.58 -15.77
CA LYS A 409 19.75 10.88 -15.90
C LYS A 409 19.69 9.45 -15.36
N ALA A 410 19.04 9.24 -14.23
CA ALA A 410 18.87 7.90 -13.65
C ALA A 410 18.03 6.98 -14.54
N MET A 411 16.90 7.45 -15.07
CA MET A 411 16.05 6.70 -16.01
C MET A 411 16.84 6.34 -17.27
N GLN A 412 17.51 7.31 -17.88
CA GLN A 412 18.29 7.12 -19.11
C GLN A 412 19.50 6.21 -18.93
N SER A 413 20.05 6.09 -17.71
CA SER A 413 21.17 5.21 -17.39
C SER A 413 20.73 3.75 -17.20
N ALA A 414 19.44 3.46 -17.06
CA ALA A 414 18.94 2.08 -16.96
C ALA A 414 19.22 1.33 -18.29
N PRO A 415 19.75 0.09 -18.24
CA PRO A 415 20.09 -0.66 -19.45
C PRO A 415 18.94 -0.74 -20.44
N CYS A 416 17.75 -1.14 -20.00
CA CYS A 416 16.57 -1.27 -20.83
C CYS A 416 16.17 0.06 -21.50
N PHE A 417 16.17 1.17 -20.76
CA PHE A 417 15.85 2.49 -21.29
C PHE A 417 16.82 2.89 -22.41
N SER A 418 18.12 2.73 -22.15
CA SER A 418 19.19 3.04 -23.12
C SER A 418 19.10 2.21 -24.40
N GLU A 419 18.76 0.91 -24.28
CA GLU A 419 18.58 0.02 -25.42
C GLU A 419 17.38 0.43 -26.28
N ILE A 420 16.24 0.81 -25.68
CA ILE A 420 15.05 1.28 -26.40
C ILE A 420 15.35 2.61 -27.09
N ALA A 421 15.99 3.56 -26.41
CA ALA A 421 16.34 4.87 -26.95
C ALA A 421 17.20 4.80 -28.21
N LYS A 422 18.11 3.82 -28.29
CA LYS A 422 18.92 3.57 -29.50
C LYS A 422 18.12 3.06 -30.68
N GLN A 423 17.06 2.28 -30.43
CA GLN A 423 16.21 1.69 -31.47
C GLN A 423 15.09 2.66 -31.91
N HIS A 424 14.62 3.48 -30.98
CA HIS A 424 13.51 4.42 -31.17
C HIS A 424 13.92 5.78 -30.60
N PRO A 425 14.76 6.56 -31.29
CA PRO A 425 15.09 7.91 -30.86
C PRO A 425 13.81 8.74 -30.88
N LEU A 426 13.49 9.37 -29.75
CA LEU A 426 12.42 10.33 -29.67
C LEU A 426 12.79 11.50 -30.59
N SER A 427 11.99 11.79 -31.60
CA SER A 427 12.10 13.05 -32.31
C SER A 427 11.93 14.17 -31.28
N GLU A 428 12.88 15.12 -31.24
CA GLU A 428 12.75 16.33 -30.41
C GLU A 428 11.43 17.01 -30.76
N ILE A 429 10.45 16.89 -29.85
CA ILE A 429 9.14 17.58 -29.93
C ILE A 429 9.25 18.85 -29.10
#